data_88d6997b0e05c168971360ff595966fe
#
_entry.id   88d6997b0e05c168971360ff595966fe
#
_cell.length_a   1.000
_cell.length_b   1.000
_cell.length_c   1.000
_cell.angle_alpha   90.00
_cell.angle_beta   90.00
_cell.angle_gamma   90.00
#
_symmetry.space_group_name_H-M   'P 1'
#
loop_
_entity.id
_entity.type
_entity.pdbx_description
1 polymer ?
#
loop_
_entity_poly.entity_id
_entity_poly.type
_entity_poly.pdbx_seq_one_letter_code
_entity_poly.pdbx_strand_id
1 'polypeptide(L)'
;MPSSRHVDVIIVNYRASADTLVAVQSLMPWRFGTLWLVDNSEDPAEAEMLARRTSELPWIRRLVPGTNLGFGRGCNLAFGESNTPYCLLLNPDALLSATNLETLVDALEADSRLAAVSPRTFWDRSHRFLLPSAFPQSPLTEISLELASRSPRLGRMASRLYLSRMQRQMTSLRPVETPFLAGALLLLRREAVLAAGGLFDPDYFMFYEDADLAWRLRRAGYRLAVVPAATAVHEYRHKPLKGPLMAQTRTIYFRKCHPLFHRWTRQLGLLERVRQPLRWEAWGDCLKAPISSVAELDAALDGARIVAWSPSPMMMPTAFRPLSASAVSFSPADWQLLEPGRYMLAVEHPALPGKLRYLSFERRAGSG
;
A
#
# COMPACT_ATOMS: atom_id res chain seq x y z
N MET A 1 -27.04 16.35 -5.15
CA MET A 1 -26.01 15.31 -5.42
C MET A 1 -24.96 15.89 -6.38
N PRO A 2 -24.02 16.64 -5.89
CA PRO A 2 -23.16 17.42 -6.79
C PRO A 2 -21.77 16.85 -7.02
N SER A 3 -21.20 16.05 -6.13
CA SER A 3 -19.75 15.89 -6.10
C SER A 3 -19.16 14.79 -6.98
N SER A 4 -19.89 13.75 -7.26
CA SER A 4 -19.38 12.55 -7.92
C SER A 4 -18.96 12.71 -9.39
N ARG A 5 -19.46 13.72 -10.08
CA ARG A 5 -19.16 13.98 -11.51
C ARG A 5 -17.80 14.61 -11.78
N HIS A 6 -16.98 14.83 -10.75
CA HIS A 6 -15.74 15.60 -10.85
C HIS A 6 -14.51 14.83 -10.43
N VAL A 7 -14.54 13.50 -10.51
CA VAL A 7 -13.39 12.64 -10.18
C VAL A 7 -12.94 11.88 -11.42
N ASP A 8 -11.70 12.04 -11.82
CA ASP A 8 -11.06 11.12 -12.75
C ASP A 8 -10.31 10.04 -11.96
N VAL A 9 -10.25 8.84 -12.52
CA VAL A 9 -9.49 7.73 -11.95
C VAL A 9 -8.31 7.40 -12.84
N ILE A 10 -7.16 7.13 -12.24
CA ILE A 10 -5.95 6.70 -12.93
C ILE A 10 -5.59 5.30 -12.45
N ILE A 11 -5.50 4.36 -13.40
CA ILE A 11 -4.97 3.02 -13.19
C ILE A 11 -3.77 2.84 -14.12
N VAL A 12 -2.63 2.45 -13.56
CA VAL A 12 -1.43 2.09 -14.34
C VAL A 12 -1.28 0.58 -14.34
N ASN A 13 -1.55 -0.03 -15.50
CA ASN A 13 -1.38 -1.46 -15.72
C ASN A 13 0.07 -1.79 -16.06
N TYR A 14 0.61 -2.84 -15.48
CA TYR A 14 1.86 -3.46 -15.90
C TYR A 14 1.75 -4.99 -15.76
N ARG A 15 1.41 -5.66 -16.86
CA ARG A 15 1.24 -7.12 -16.93
C ARG A 15 0.30 -7.66 -15.85
N ALA A 16 -0.81 -6.96 -15.63
CA ALA A 16 -1.80 -7.25 -14.61
C ALA A 16 -3.23 -6.97 -15.10
N SER A 17 -3.49 -7.22 -16.39
CA SER A 17 -4.78 -6.90 -17.03
C SER A 17 -5.98 -7.55 -16.33
N ALA A 18 -5.83 -8.77 -15.83
CA ALA A 18 -6.89 -9.45 -15.08
C ALA A 18 -7.25 -8.69 -13.79
N ASP A 19 -6.27 -8.34 -12.98
CA ASP A 19 -6.47 -7.55 -11.74
C ASP A 19 -7.02 -6.16 -12.08
N THR A 20 -6.46 -5.51 -13.11
CA THR A 20 -6.91 -4.21 -13.62
C THR A 20 -8.40 -4.22 -13.97
N LEU A 21 -8.89 -5.24 -14.66
CA LEU A 21 -10.31 -5.36 -15.02
C LEU A 21 -11.19 -5.57 -13.79
N VAL A 22 -10.71 -6.28 -12.78
CA VAL A 22 -11.43 -6.44 -11.50
C VAL A 22 -11.48 -5.10 -10.76
N ALA A 23 -10.39 -4.32 -10.74
CA ALA A 23 -10.38 -2.98 -10.17
C ALA A 23 -11.37 -2.05 -10.88
N VAL A 24 -11.42 -2.06 -12.21
CA VAL A 24 -12.42 -1.33 -13.01
C VAL A 24 -13.84 -1.73 -12.61
N GLN A 25 -14.11 -3.04 -12.50
CA GLN A 25 -15.44 -3.55 -12.13
C GLN A 25 -15.85 -3.13 -10.72
N SER A 26 -14.91 -2.99 -9.78
CA SER A 26 -15.19 -2.59 -8.40
C SER A 26 -15.78 -1.18 -8.29
N LEU A 27 -15.51 -0.32 -9.26
CA LEU A 27 -16.03 1.03 -9.34
C LEU A 27 -17.46 1.10 -9.93
N MET A 28 -17.98 0.01 -10.42
CA MET A 28 -19.33 0.01 -11.04
C MET A 28 -20.46 0.04 -9.99
N PRO A 29 -21.62 0.68 -10.24
CA PRO A 29 -21.91 1.52 -11.40
C PRO A 29 -21.29 2.92 -11.27
N TRP A 30 -20.24 3.18 -12.05
CA TRP A 30 -19.58 4.47 -12.01
C TRP A 30 -20.26 5.50 -12.93
N ARG A 31 -20.43 6.73 -12.46
CA ARG A 31 -21.07 7.84 -13.19
C ARG A 31 -20.24 9.13 -13.12
N PHE A 32 -18.96 9.03 -12.82
CA PHE A 32 -18.09 10.19 -12.54
C PHE A 32 -17.29 10.57 -13.77
N GLY A 33 -16.12 11.09 -13.68
CA GLY A 33 -15.31 11.57 -14.79
C GLY A 33 -14.83 10.47 -15.75
N THR A 34 -13.57 10.54 -16.10
CA THR A 34 -12.89 9.57 -16.97
C THR A 34 -12.03 8.63 -16.15
N LEU A 35 -12.03 7.34 -16.49
CA LEU A 35 -10.99 6.42 -16.07
C LEU A 35 -9.88 6.42 -17.13
N TRP A 36 -8.72 6.87 -16.73
CA TRP A 36 -7.50 6.85 -17.51
C TRP A 36 -6.75 5.56 -17.22
N LEU A 37 -6.73 4.65 -18.19
CA LEU A 37 -6.04 3.36 -18.11
C LEU A 37 -4.73 3.46 -18.87
N VAL A 38 -3.62 3.54 -18.13
CA VAL A 38 -2.27 3.59 -18.70
C VAL A 38 -1.72 2.17 -18.79
N ASP A 39 -1.45 1.69 -19.98
CA ASP A 39 -0.85 0.37 -20.18
C ASP A 39 0.66 0.47 -20.39
N ASN A 40 1.41 0.18 -19.34
CA ASN A 40 2.87 0.17 -19.33
C ASN A 40 3.48 -1.21 -19.66
N SER A 41 2.67 -2.19 -20.14
CA SER A 41 3.07 -3.61 -20.16
C SER A 41 4.12 -3.95 -21.22
N GLU A 42 4.28 -3.13 -22.26
CA GLU A 42 5.13 -3.43 -23.42
C GLU A 42 4.77 -4.80 -24.05
N ASP A 43 3.52 -5.21 -23.90
CA ASP A 43 3.00 -6.51 -24.32
C ASP A 43 1.71 -6.33 -25.14
N PRO A 44 1.75 -6.66 -26.46
CA PRO A 44 0.58 -6.52 -27.33
C PRO A 44 -0.63 -7.35 -26.86
N ALA A 45 -0.42 -8.50 -26.23
CA ALA A 45 -1.51 -9.33 -25.75
C ALA A 45 -2.25 -8.69 -24.55
N GLU A 46 -1.50 -8.05 -23.63
CA GLU A 46 -2.07 -7.24 -22.55
C GLU A 46 -2.87 -6.07 -23.11
N ALA A 47 -2.29 -5.32 -24.04
CA ALA A 47 -2.92 -4.16 -24.67
C ALA A 47 -4.21 -4.57 -25.41
N GLU A 48 -4.18 -5.67 -26.17
CA GLU A 48 -5.36 -6.21 -26.87
C GLU A 48 -6.46 -6.66 -25.89
N MET A 49 -6.07 -7.37 -24.82
CA MET A 49 -7.00 -7.81 -23.79
C MET A 49 -7.72 -6.62 -23.15
N LEU A 50 -6.98 -5.61 -22.72
CA LEU A 50 -7.54 -4.38 -22.15
C LEU A 50 -8.42 -3.67 -23.18
N ALA A 51 -7.98 -3.56 -24.43
CA ALA A 51 -8.75 -2.95 -25.52
C ALA A 51 -10.11 -3.59 -25.69
N ARG A 52 -10.14 -4.91 -25.86
CA ARG A 52 -11.35 -5.68 -26.08
C ARG A 52 -12.32 -5.61 -24.89
N ARG A 53 -11.79 -5.71 -23.67
CA ARG A 53 -12.61 -5.77 -22.45
C ARG A 53 -13.14 -4.40 -22.01
N THR A 54 -12.57 -3.31 -22.53
CA THR A 54 -13.00 -1.94 -22.19
C THR A 54 -13.63 -1.19 -23.37
N SER A 55 -13.76 -1.82 -24.55
CA SER A 55 -14.29 -1.18 -25.78
C SER A 55 -15.70 -0.62 -25.63
N GLU A 56 -16.55 -1.29 -24.86
CA GLU A 56 -17.94 -0.88 -24.63
C GLU A 56 -18.12 0.09 -23.44
N LEU A 57 -17.02 0.51 -22.81
CA LEU A 57 -17.03 1.40 -21.66
C LEU A 57 -16.58 2.82 -22.08
N PRO A 58 -17.50 3.71 -22.52
CA PRO A 58 -17.14 5.02 -23.12
C PRO A 58 -16.48 5.98 -22.14
N TRP A 59 -16.54 5.70 -20.84
CA TRP A 59 -15.90 6.47 -19.77
C TRP A 59 -14.44 6.03 -19.51
N ILE A 60 -13.93 5.02 -20.23
CA ILE A 60 -12.54 4.61 -20.15
C ILE A 60 -11.74 5.18 -21.33
N ARG A 61 -10.64 5.85 -21.02
CA ARG A 61 -9.65 6.30 -21.98
C ARG A 61 -8.34 5.54 -21.74
N ARG A 62 -7.84 4.89 -22.79
CA ARG A 62 -6.59 4.13 -22.71
C ARG A 62 -5.42 4.96 -23.23
N LEU A 63 -4.30 4.93 -22.49
CA LEU A 63 -3.04 5.52 -22.87
C LEU A 63 -2.00 4.40 -22.98
N VAL A 64 -1.40 4.25 -24.14
CA VAL A 64 -0.41 3.20 -24.41
C VAL A 64 0.89 3.89 -24.83
N PRO A 65 1.81 4.15 -23.88
CA PRO A 65 3.03 4.93 -24.15
C PRO A 65 4.07 4.15 -24.99
N GLY A 66 3.90 2.84 -25.21
CA GLY A 66 4.81 2.01 -25.98
C GLY A 66 6.07 1.57 -25.21
N THR A 67 6.31 2.11 -24.03
CA THR A 67 7.41 1.74 -23.14
C THR A 67 6.94 1.73 -21.70
N ASN A 68 7.63 1.00 -20.83
CA ASN A 68 7.36 1.04 -19.40
C ASN A 68 7.91 2.34 -18.78
N LEU A 69 7.02 3.29 -18.57
CA LEU A 69 7.35 4.60 -17.95
C LEU A 69 7.60 4.49 -16.42
N GLY A 70 7.28 3.36 -15.79
CA GLY A 70 7.14 3.24 -14.35
C GLY A 70 5.82 3.78 -13.84
N PHE A 71 5.58 3.65 -12.52
CA PHE A 71 4.32 4.05 -11.90
C PHE A 71 4.13 5.58 -11.93
N GLY A 72 5.12 6.33 -11.43
CA GLY A 72 5.00 7.78 -11.27
C GLY A 72 4.78 8.52 -12.60
N ARG A 73 5.56 8.19 -13.64
CA ARG A 73 5.40 8.83 -14.97
C ARG A 73 4.14 8.37 -15.68
N GLY A 74 3.71 7.11 -15.48
CA GLY A 74 2.42 6.62 -15.98
C GLY A 74 1.26 7.40 -15.38
N CYS A 75 1.27 7.63 -14.06
CA CYS A 75 0.27 8.48 -13.40
C CYS A 75 0.33 9.93 -13.91
N ASN A 76 1.53 10.49 -14.11
CA ASN A 76 1.69 11.85 -14.62
C ASN A 76 1.10 12.02 -16.03
N LEU A 77 1.30 11.02 -16.92
CA LEU A 77 0.73 11.04 -18.26
C LEU A 77 -0.80 11.18 -18.20
N ALA A 78 -1.46 10.34 -17.42
CA ALA A 78 -2.92 10.39 -17.26
C ALA A 78 -3.40 11.65 -16.51
N PHE A 79 -2.66 12.09 -15.48
CA PHE A 79 -2.97 13.30 -14.74
C PHE A 79 -2.89 14.56 -15.61
N GLY A 80 -2.00 14.57 -16.60
CA GLY A 80 -1.89 15.64 -17.60
C GLY A 80 -3.13 15.78 -18.50
N GLU A 81 -3.77 14.64 -18.82
CA GLU A 81 -5.00 14.59 -19.61
C GLU A 81 -6.27 14.90 -18.79
N SER A 82 -6.19 14.72 -17.48
CA SER A 82 -7.30 14.96 -16.55
C SER A 82 -7.47 16.45 -16.28
N ASN A 83 -8.72 16.91 -16.18
CA ASN A 83 -9.06 18.30 -15.83
C ASN A 83 -10.09 18.40 -14.69
N THR A 84 -10.42 17.30 -14.03
CA THR A 84 -11.37 17.27 -12.92
C THR A 84 -10.75 17.80 -11.62
N PRO A 85 -11.57 18.33 -10.68
CA PRO A 85 -11.11 18.84 -9.39
C PRO A 85 -10.44 17.76 -8.52
N TYR A 86 -10.84 16.51 -8.68
CA TYR A 86 -10.32 15.39 -7.92
C TYR A 86 -9.80 14.29 -8.85
N CYS A 87 -8.74 13.62 -8.40
CA CYS A 87 -8.12 12.52 -9.12
C CYS A 87 -7.85 11.35 -8.15
N LEU A 88 -8.39 10.17 -8.45
CA LEU A 88 -8.15 8.94 -7.72
C LEU A 88 -7.01 8.16 -8.39
N LEU A 89 -5.94 7.90 -7.66
CA LEU A 89 -4.97 6.88 -8.03
C LEU A 89 -5.47 5.54 -7.48
N LEU A 90 -5.57 4.53 -8.33
CA LEU A 90 -6.03 3.19 -7.97
C LEU A 90 -5.11 2.15 -8.59
N ASN A 91 -4.46 1.34 -7.76
CA ASN A 91 -3.65 0.23 -8.26
C ASN A 91 -4.50 -0.87 -8.87
N PRO A 92 -3.96 -1.66 -9.82
CA PRO A 92 -4.65 -2.81 -10.39
C PRO A 92 -5.15 -3.84 -9.38
N ASP A 93 -4.44 -4.03 -8.28
CA ASP A 93 -4.76 -4.96 -7.19
C ASP A 93 -5.55 -4.30 -6.03
N ALA A 94 -6.15 -3.13 -6.29
CA ALA A 94 -6.97 -2.42 -5.32
C ALA A 94 -8.44 -2.34 -5.77
N LEU A 95 -9.36 -2.47 -4.81
CA LEU A 95 -10.81 -2.47 -5.05
C LEU A 95 -11.47 -1.39 -4.22
N LEU A 96 -12.26 -0.55 -4.88
CA LEU A 96 -13.00 0.54 -4.24
C LEU A 96 -14.40 0.63 -4.86
N SER A 97 -15.44 0.64 -4.03
CA SER A 97 -16.80 0.87 -4.54
C SER A 97 -17.08 2.35 -4.82
N ALA A 98 -18.01 2.62 -5.71
CA ALA A 98 -18.47 3.98 -6.01
C ALA A 98 -18.92 4.74 -4.76
N THR A 99 -19.66 4.10 -3.85
CA THR A 99 -20.11 4.71 -2.58
C THR A 99 -18.94 5.09 -1.67
N ASN A 100 -17.92 4.23 -1.59
CA ASN A 100 -16.73 4.57 -0.81
C ASN A 100 -15.93 5.71 -1.44
N LEU A 101 -15.89 5.81 -2.78
CA LEU A 101 -15.29 6.94 -3.47
C LEU A 101 -16.04 8.25 -3.16
N GLU A 102 -17.38 8.23 -3.16
CA GLU A 102 -18.19 9.39 -2.75
C GLU A 102 -17.86 9.84 -1.34
N THR A 103 -17.74 8.91 -0.40
CA THR A 103 -17.36 9.20 1.00
C THR A 103 -15.98 9.87 1.09
N LEU A 104 -15.03 9.50 0.22
CA LEU A 104 -13.72 10.15 0.16
C LEU A 104 -13.82 11.57 -0.41
N VAL A 105 -14.66 11.79 -1.43
CA VAL A 105 -14.89 13.13 -2.00
C VAL A 105 -15.53 14.04 -0.96
N ASP A 106 -16.56 13.58 -0.26
CA ASP A 106 -17.21 14.34 0.80
C ASP A 106 -16.23 14.78 1.89
N ALA A 107 -15.28 13.91 2.24
CA ALA A 107 -14.23 14.25 3.21
C ALA A 107 -13.28 15.35 2.70
N LEU A 108 -12.92 15.35 1.41
CA LEU A 108 -12.14 16.43 0.80
C LEU A 108 -12.95 17.74 0.73
N GLU A 109 -14.23 17.67 0.38
CA GLU A 109 -15.10 18.85 0.30
C GLU A 109 -15.34 19.50 1.66
N ALA A 110 -15.45 18.68 2.72
CA ALA A 110 -15.65 19.15 4.09
C ALA A 110 -14.46 19.94 4.66
N ASP A 111 -13.24 19.74 4.12
CA ASP A 111 -12.05 20.44 4.59
C ASP A 111 -11.12 20.83 3.42
N SER A 112 -11.10 22.11 3.09
CA SER A 112 -10.27 22.65 1.98
C SER A 112 -8.76 22.49 2.21
N ARG A 113 -8.31 22.28 3.44
CA ARG A 113 -6.90 22.02 3.74
C ARG A 113 -6.49 20.56 3.52
N LEU A 114 -7.44 19.64 3.33
CA LEU A 114 -7.13 18.28 2.93
C LEU A 114 -6.81 18.24 1.43
N ALA A 115 -5.58 17.83 1.09
CA ALA A 115 -5.14 17.64 -0.28
C ALA A 115 -5.26 16.20 -0.75
N ALA A 116 -5.17 15.26 0.18
CA ALA A 116 -5.16 13.83 -0.13
C ALA A 116 -5.85 13.02 0.97
N VAL A 117 -6.65 12.05 0.55
CA VAL A 117 -7.31 11.10 1.46
C VAL A 117 -7.23 9.67 0.93
N SER A 118 -7.20 8.72 1.85
CA SER A 118 -7.22 7.28 1.56
C SER A 118 -8.26 6.61 2.48
N PRO A 119 -8.93 5.54 2.04
CA PRO A 119 -9.89 4.82 2.87
C PRO A 119 -9.21 3.96 3.92
N ARG A 120 -10.01 3.39 4.81
CA ARG A 120 -9.63 2.21 5.61
C ARG A 120 -9.42 1.04 4.66
N THR A 121 -8.18 0.58 4.55
CA THR A 121 -7.82 -0.46 3.59
C THR A 121 -7.71 -1.80 4.28
N PHE A 122 -8.26 -2.83 3.65
CA PHE A 122 -8.11 -4.23 4.04
C PHE A 122 -7.20 -4.95 3.04
N TRP A 123 -6.48 -5.95 3.51
CA TRP A 123 -5.65 -6.80 2.65
C TRP A 123 -6.48 -7.81 1.87
N ASP A 124 -7.51 -8.34 2.50
CA ASP A 124 -8.36 -9.41 1.97
C ASP A 124 -9.80 -8.95 1.69
N ARG A 125 -10.45 -9.57 0.72
CA ARG A 125 -11.85 -9.25 0.34
C ARG A 125 -12.87 -9.55 1.44
N SER A 126 -12.52 -10.39 2.40
CA SER A 126 -13.39 -10.70 3.54
C SER A 126 -13.23 -9.71 4.70
N HIS A 127 -12.41 -8.67 4.53
CA HIS A 127 -12.16 -7.60 5.50
C HIS A 127 -11.66 -8.10 6.87
N ARG A 128 -10.85 -9.16 6.88
CA ARG A 128 -10.32 -9.75 8.12
C ARG A 128 -9.01 -9.12 8.57
N PHE A 129 -8.22 -8.64 7.63
CA PHE A 129 -6.93 -8.02 7.92
C PHE A 129 -6.88 -6.59 7.41
N LEU A 130 -6.72 -5.64 8.32
CA LEU A 130 -6.43 -4.24 7.98
C LEU A 130 -5.02 -4.13 7.41
N LEU A 131 -4.88 -3.38 6.33
CA LEU A 131 -3.61 -3.07 5.68
C LEU A 131 -3.35 -1.55 5.74
N PRO A 132 -2.67 -1.05 6.76
CA PRO A 132 -2.36 0.36 6.87
C PRO A 132 -1.34 0.79 5.81
N SER A 133 -1.34 2.08 5.49
CA SER A 133 -0.26 2.69 4.70
C SER A 133 1.10 2.43 5.36
N ALA A 134 2.14 2.38 4.55
CA ALA A 134 3.52 2.26 5.03
C ALA A 134 3.90 3.44 5.95
N PHE A 135 5.10 3.36 6.53
CA PHE A 135 5.60 4.42 7.40
C PHE A 135 5.81 5.74 6.66
N PRO A 136 5.63 6.87 7.37
CA PRO A 136 6.13 8.14 6.87
C PRO A 136 7.64 8.05 6.64
N GLN A 137 8.07 8.40 5.46
CA GLN A 137 9.49 8.43 5.13
C GLN A 137 10.10 9.70 5.71
N SER A 138 10.91 9.57 6.76
CA SER A 138 11.57 10.70 7.43
C SER A 138 12.93 10.28 8.01
N PRO A 139 13.85 11.23 8.25
CA PRO A 139 15.11 10.95 8.92
C PRO A 139 14.94 10.20 10.25
N LEU A 140 13.97 10.59 11.06
CA LEU A 140 13.66 9.94 12.33
C LEU A 140 13.20 8.51 12.15
N THR A 141 12.33 8.25 11.16
CA THR A 141 11.87 6.90 10.83
C THR A 141 13.04 6.02 10.39
N GLU A 142 13.92 6.53 9.51
CA GLU A 142 15.09 5.79 9.04
C GLU A 142 16.03 5.40 10.20
N ILE A 143 16.37 6.35 11.06
CA ILE A 143 17.21 6.09 12.24
C ILE A 143 16.53 5.08 13.18
N SER A 144 15.23 5.26 13.44
CA SER A 144 14.46 4.37 14.33
C SER A 144 14.40 2.94 13.81
N LEU A 145 14.19 2.76 12.50
CA LEU A 145 14.17 1.43 11.87
C LEU A 145 15.56 0.80 11.86
N GLU A 146 16.61 1.57 11.63
CA GLU A 146 18.00 1.10 11.70
C GLU A 146 18.36 0.62 13.11
N LEU A 147 18.03 1.41 14.14
CA LEU A 147 18.23 1.01 15.53
C LEU A 147 17.38 -0.21 15.92
N ALA A 148 16.12 -0.23 15.51
CA ALA A 148 15.23 -1.34 15.76
C ALA A 148 15.70 -2.65 15.11
N SER A 149 16.33 -2.58 13.93
CA SER A 149 16.84 -3.75 13.22
C SER A 149 18.03 -4.43 13.92
N ARG A 150 18.73 -3.70 14.79
CA ARG A 150 19.93 -4.20 15.51
C ARG A 150 19.58 -5.07 16.71
N SER A 151 18.34 -5.01 17.21
CA SER A 151 17.91 -5.76 18.39
C SER A 151 16.46 -6.22 18.29
N PRO A 152 16.18 -7.52 18.42
CA PRO A 152 14.81 -8.03 18.45
C PRO A 152 13.93 -7.40 19.55
N ARG A 153 14.53 -7.00 20.69
CA ARG A 153 13.80 -6.29 21.76
C ARG A 153 13.34 -4.91 21.30
N LEU A 154 14.23 -4.12 20.74
CA LEU A 154 13.92 -2.78 20.20
C LEU A 154 12.94 -2.88 19.02
N GLY A 155 13.13 -3.84 18.12
CA GLY A 155 12.24 -4.07 17.00
C GLY A 155 10.83 -4.47 17.43
N ARG A 156 10.68 -5.35 18.44
CA ARG A 156 9.36 -5.68 18.99
C ARG A 156 8.68 -4.49 19.67
N MET A 157 9.44 -3.65 20.35
CA MET A 157 8.90 -2.41 20.92
C MET A 157 8.42 -1.46 19.82
N ALA A 158 9.23 -1.23 18.80
CA ALA A 158 8.86 -0.41 17.65
C ALA A 158 7.63 -0.98 16.92
N SER A 159 7.56 -2.29 16.71
CA SER A 159 6.41 -2.97 16.11
C SER A 159 5.12 -2.79 16.92
N ARG A 160 5.18 -2.93 18.23
CA ARG A 160 4.02 -2.71 19.12
C ARG A 160 3.51 -1.27 19.05
N LEU A 161 4.42 -0.29 19.08
CA LEU A 161 4.07 1.12 18.94
C LEU A 161 3.43 1.40 17.57
N TYR A 162 4.01 0.84 16.50
CA TYR A 162 3.46 0.94 15.17
C TYR A 162 2.05 0.35 15.09
N LEU A 163 1.87 -0.90 15.51
CA LEU A 163 0.56 -1.58 15.50
C LEU A 163 -0.48 -0.80 16.31
N SER A 164 -0.15 -0.34 17.50
CA SER A 164 -1.05 0.46 18.34
C SER A 164 -1.46 1.77 17.68
N ARG A 165 -0.52 2.44 16.98
CA ARG A 165 -0.82 3.67 16.23
C ARG A 165 -1.73 3.37 15.02
N MET A 166 -1.38 2.36 14.22
CA MET A 166 -2.14 1.99 13.03
C MET A 166 -3.54 1.51 13.40
N GLN A 167 -3.67 0.75 14.49
CA GLN A 167 -4.96 0.30 14.96
C GLN A 167 -5.86 1.47 15.35
N ARG A 168 -5.36 2.45 16.13
CA ARG A 168 -6.12 3.67 16.46
C ARG A 168 -6.52 4.44 15.20
N GLN A 169 -5.64 4.56 14.23
CA GLN A 169 -5.93 5.24 12.96
C GLN A 169 -7.03 4.50 12.18
N MET A 170 -6.93 3.19 12.07
CA MET A 170 -7.84 2.38 11.27
C MET A 170 -9.20 2.11 11.93
N THR A 171 -9.31 2.21 13.24
CA THR A 171 -10.57 2.02 13.99
C THR A 171 -11.26 3.32 14.38
N SER A 172 -10.70 4.48 14.06
CA SER A 172 -11.34 5.78 14.29
C SER A 172 -12.67 5.88 13.55
N LEU A 173 -13.61 6.64 14.11
CA LEU A 173 -14.88 6.99 13.47
C LEU A 173 -14.81 8.31 12.68
N ARG A 174 -13.70 9.05 12.80
CA ARG A 174 -13.48 10.34 12.13
C ARG A 174 -12.22 10.27 11.27
N PRO A 175 -12.09 11.12 10.25
CA PRO A 175 -10.85 11.25 9.49
C PRO A 175 -9.65 11.46 10.43
N VAL A 176 -8.57 10.73 10.17
CA VAL A 176 -7.34 10.79 10.98
C VAL A 176 -6.22 11.34 10.15
N GLU A 177 -5.72 12.51 10.55
CA GLU A 177 -4.58 13.12 9.89
C GLU A 177 -3.34 12.22 9.98
N THR A 178 -2.62 12.12 8.86
CA THR A 178 -1.41 11.32 8.76
C THR A 178 -0.35 12.05 7.91
N PRO A 179 0.92 11.91 8.24
CA PRO A 179 1.99 12.53 7.46
C PRO A 179 2.25 11.87 6.10
N PHE A 180 1.68 10.69 5.85
CA PHE A 180 1.92 9.90 4.66
C PHE A 180 0.70 9.02 4.31
N LEU A 181 0.44 8.88 3.01
CA LEU A 181 -0.50 7.94 2.42
C LEU A 181 0.18 7.25 1.23
N ALA A 182 -0.05 5.95 1.07
CA ALA A 182 0.48 5.19 -0.05
C ALA A 182 -0.27 5.51 -1.35
N GLY A 183 0.45 5.58 -2.46
CA GLY A 183 -0.10 5.88 -3.78
C GLY A 183 -1.01 4.81 -4.38
N ALA A 184 -1.12 3.64 -3.75
CA ALA A 184 -1.91 2.53 -4.26
C ALA A 184 -3.43 2.80 -4.30
N LEU A 185 -3.94 3.64 -3.39
CA LEU A 185 -5.33 4.04 -3.31
C LEU A 185 -5.42 5.42 -2.65
N LEU A 186 -5.41 6.47 -3.46
CA LEU A 186 -5.21 7.84 -3.03
C LEU A 186 -6.09 8.80 -3.82
N LEU A 187 -7.09 9.39 -3.17
CA LEU A 187 -7.87 10.48 -3.76
C LEU A 187 -7.19 11.82 -3.47
N LEU A 188 -6.98 12.60 -4.51
CA LEU A 188 -6.21 13.84 -4.52
C LEU A 188 -7.10 15.03 -4.92
N ARG A 189 -6.91 16.16 -4.25
CA ARG A 189 -7.38 17.47 -4.71
C ARG A 189 -6.39 18.01 -5.74
N ARG A 190 -6.83 18.13 -7.00
CA ARG A 190 -5.99 18.55 -8.12
C ARG A 190 -5.31 19.90 -7.88
N GLU A 191 -6.04 20.89 -7.41
CA GLU A 191 -5.53 22.23 -7.10
C GLU A 191 -4.33 22.16 -6.13
N ALA A 192 -4.45 21.40 -5.05
CA ALA A 192 -3.38 21.23 -4.08
C ALA A 192 -2.15 20.53 -4.67
N VAL A 193 -2.36 19.54 -5.54
CA VAL A 193 -1.28 18.84 -6.26
C VAL A 193 -0.52 19.81 -7.17
N LEU A 194 -1.25 20.64 -7.93
CA LEU A 194 -0.63 21.65 -8.81
C LEU A 194 0.12 22.71 -7.99
N ALA A 195 -0.46 23.19 -6.90
CA ALA A 195 0.19 24.14 -5.98
C ALA A 195 1.46 23.58 -5.34
N ALA A 196 1.53 22.25 -5.16
CA ALA A 196 2.71 21.55 -4.65
C ALA A 196 3.75 21.20 -5.74
N GLY A 197 3.57 21.66 -6.98
CA GLY A 197 4.51 21.47 -8.08
C GLY A 197 4.22 20.26 -8.98
N GLY A 198 2.99 19.73 -8.97
CA GLY A 198 2.56 18.63 -9.82
C GLY A 198 2.47 17.27 -9.09
N LEU A 199 2.02 16.23 -9.82
CA LEU A 199 1.71 14.95 -9.20
C LEU A 199 2.99 14.26 -8.73
N PHE A 200 3.72 13.57 -9.59
CA PHE A 200 4.93 12.85 -9.19
C PHE A 200 6.18 13.42 -9.87
N ASP A 201 7.26 13.46 -9.14
CA ASP A 201 8.55 13.85 -9.69
C ASP A 201 9.06 12.73 -10.65
N PRO A 202 9.44 13.07 -11.89
CA PRO A 202 9.81 12.09 -12.92
C PRO A 202 11.11 11.31 -12.63
N ASP A 203 11.90 11.70 -11.63
CA ASP A 203 13.09 10.95 -11.23
C ASP A 203 12.74 9.64 -10.52
N TYR A 204 11.49 9.48 -10.04
CA TYR A 204 11.03 8.22 -9.45
C TYR A 204 10.42 7.33 -10.53
N PHE A 205 11.05 6.19 -10.77
CA PHE A 205 10.46 5.16 -11.63
C PHE A 205 9.32 4.43 -10.91
N MET A 206 9.54 4.05 -9.66
CA MET A 206 8.60 3.37 -8.78
C MET A 206 9.11 3.45 -7.34
N PHE A 207 8.21 3.60 -6.36
CA PHE A 207 8.45 3.80 -4.93
C PHE A 207 9.03 5.17 -4.58
N TYR A 208 8.62 5.69 -3.44
CA TYR A 208 8.96 7.01 -2.88
C TYR A 208 8.39 8.22 -3.63
N GLU A 209 7.75 8.06 -4.79
CA GLU A 209 7.01 9.13 -5.48
C GLU A 209 5.85 9.64 -4.61
N ASP A 210 5.17 8.74 -3.91
CA ASP A 210 4.08 9.04 -2.97
C ASP A 210 4.61 9.73 -1.68
N ALA A 211 5.78 9.33 -1.20
CA ALA A 211 6.43 9.98 -0.08
C ALA A 211 6.89 11.41 -0.43
N ASP A 212 7.41 11.62 -1.62
CA ASP A 212 7.77 12.93 -2.15
C ASP A 212 6.53 13.82 -2.28
N LEU A 213 5.45 13.32 -2.88
CA LEU A 213 4.19 14.05 -2.99
C LEU A 213 3.64 14.43 -1.61
N ALA A 214 3.59 13.50 -0.67
CA ALA A 214 3.14 13.75 0.69
C ALA A 214 3.99 14.83 1.39
N TRP A 215 5.31 14.81 1.18
CA TRP A 215 6.23 15.81 1.71
C TRP A 215 5.97 17.20 1.08
N ARG A 216 5.81 17.28 -0.27
CA ARG A 216 5.53 18.55 -0.98
C ARG A 216 4.18 19.15 -0.58
N LEU A 217 3.11 18.35 -0.53
CA LEU A 217 1.78 18.80 -0.10
C LEU A 217 1.81 19.38 1.31
N ARG A 218 2.49 18.72 2.24
CA ARG A 218 2.61 19.21 3.63
C ARG A 218 3.42 20.48 3.73
N ARG A 219 4.48 20.64 2.93
CA ARG A 219 5.25 21.90 2.86
C ARG A 219 4.45 23.06 2.24
N ALA A 220 3.52 22.74 1.36
CA ALA A 220 2.57 23.71 0.82
C ALA A 220 1.42 24.07 1.79
N GLY A 221 1.43 23.52 3.02
CA GLY A 221 0.44 23.82 4.08
C GLY A 221 -0.81 22.93 4.06
N TYR A 222 -0.86 21.93 3.19
CA TYR A 222 -1.96 20.97 3.13
C TYR A 222 -1.81 19.81 4.13
N ARG A 223 -2.92 19.10 4.36
CA ARG A 223 -2.99 17.92 5.21
C ARG A 223 -3.41 16.69 4.42
N LEU A 224 -3.07 15.53 4.93
CA LEU A 224 -3.46 14.23 4.40
C LEU A 224 -4.20 13.47 5.51
N ALA A 225 -5.22 12.67 5.16
CA ALA A 225 -5.96 11.90 6.15
C ALA A 225 -6.39 10.52 5.65
N VAL A 226 -6.46 9.56 6.56
CA VAL A 226 -7.25 8.34 6.37
C VAL A 226 -8.70 8.65 6.74
N VAL A 227 -9.63 8.23 5.89
CA VAL A 227 -11.09 8.36 6.07
C VAL A 227 -11.67 6.99 6.40
N PRO A 228 -11.82 6.63 7.70
CA PRO A 228 -12.21 5.28 8.07
C PRO A 228 -13.67 4.91 7.74
N ALA A 229 -14.50 5.90 7.42
CA ALA A 229 -15.87 5.69 6.96
C ALA A 229 -15.93 5.07 5.55
N ALA A 230 -14.92 5.34 4.72
CA ALA A 230 -14.73 4.65 3.45
C ALA A 230 -13.86 3.40 3.64
N THR A 231 -14.20 2.31 2.95
CA THR A 231 -13.44 1.06 2.99
C THR A 231 -12.99 0.64 1.59
N ALA A 232 -11.85 -0.03 1.52
CA ALA A 232 -11.31 -0.58 0.28
C ALA A 232 -10.53 -1.86 0.57
N VAL A 233 -10.24 -2.60 -0.49
CA VAL A 233 -9.34 -3.76 -0.45
C VAL A 233 -8.09 -3.42 -1.26
N HIS A 234 -6.93 -3.83 -0.79
CA HIS A 234 -5.69 -3.82 -1.57
C HIS A 234 -5.01 -5.17 -1.37
N GLU A 235 -5.14 -6.03 -2.38
CA GLU A 235 -4.60 -7.40 -2.37
C GLU A 235 -3.08 -7.40 -2.53
N TYR A 236 -2.42 -6.58 -1.73
CA TYR A 236 -0.98 -6.40 -1.76
C TYR A 236 -0.23 -7.74 -1.78
N ARG A 237 0.52 -7.98 -2.86
CA ARG A 237 1.40 -9.15 -3.02
C ARG A 237 2.85 -8.74 -2.82
N HIS A 238 3.50 -9.36 -1.83
CA HIS A 238 4.90 -9.07 -1.57
C HIS A 238 5.80 -9.75 -2.60
N LYS A 239 6.44 -8.95 -3.49
CA LYS A 239 7.42 -9.47 -4.46
C LYS A 239 8.84 -9.16 -3.97
N PRO A 240 9.72 -10.17 -3.77
CA PRO A 240 11.08 -9.98 -3.23
C PRO A 240 11.99 -9.07 -4.06
N LEU A 241 11.75 -8.98 -5.38
CA LEU A 241 12.59 -8.23 -6.32
C LEU A 241 12.54 -6.70 -6.18
N LYS A 242 11.72 -6.16 -5.27
CA LYS A 242 11.54 -4.70 -5.10
C LYS A 242 12.71 -4.02 -4.37
N GLY A 243 13.57 -4.76 -3.67
CA GLY A 243 14.59 -4.24 -2.77
C GLY A 243 15.60 -3.27 -3.42
N PRO A 244 16.26 -3.61 -4.53
CA PRO A 244 17.25 -2.74 -5.18
C PRO A 244 16.63 -1.42 -5.69
N LEU A 245 15.45 -1.50 -6.32
CA LEU A 245 14.74 -0.33 -6.81
C LEU A 245 14.32 0.60 -5.68
N MET A 246 13.81 0.04 -4.58
CA MET A 246 13.47 0.82 -3.38
C MET A 246 14.71 1.49 -2.76
N ALA A 247 15.88 0.85 -2.78
CA ALA A 247 17.11 1.46 -2.27
C ALA A 247 17.54 2.65 -3.11
N GLN A 248 17.46 2.53 -4.45
CA GLN A 248 17.78 3.61 -5.37
C GLN A 248 16.84 4.82 -5.18
N THR A 249 15.54 4.60 -5.21
CA THR A 249 14.53 5.67 -5.09
C THR A 249 14.52 6.29 -3.69
N ARG A 250 14.81 5.51 -2.63
CA ARG A 250 15.05 6.03 -1.29
C ARG A 250 16.18 7.07 -1.27
N THR A 251 17.28 6.77 -1.96
CA THR A 251 18.42 7.70 -2.05
C THR A 251 18.03 9.00 -2.76
N ILE A 252 17.24 8.91 -3.85
CA ILE A 252 16.70 10.08 -4.56
C ILE A 252 15.83 10.92 -3.61
N TYR A 253 14.92 10.28 -2.88
CA TYR A 253 14.00 10.93 -1.95
C TYR A 253 14.75 11.71 -0.85
N PHE A 254 15.69 11.07 -0.14
CA PHE A 254 16.42 11.75 0.91
C PHE A 254 17.33 12.85 0.38
N ARG A 255 17.89 12.70 -0.82
CA ARG A 255 18.66 13.77 -1.48
C ARG A 255 17.80 14.99 -1.76
N LYS A 256 16.55 14.81 -2.24
CA LYS A 256 15.64 15.91 -2.61
C LYS A 256 14.93 16.52 -1.39
N CYS A 257 14.34 15.67 -0.55
CA CYS A 257 13.47 16.12 0.53
C CYS A 257 14.23 16.41 1.84
N HIS A 258 15.38 15.77 2.07
CA HIS A 258 16.16 15.87 3.30
C HIS A 258 17.67 15.97 3.03
N PRO A 259 18.16 17.00 2.31
CA PRO A 259 19.54 17.06 1.80
C PRO A 259 20.62 17.02 2.89
N LEU A 260 20.38 17.63 4.06
CA LEU A 260 21.33 17.58 5.17
C LEU A 260 21.48 16.18 5.75
N PHE A 261 20.34 15.48 5.93
CA PHE A 261 20.33 14.09 6.38
C PHE A 261 21.01 13.17 5.36
N HIS A 262 20.72 13.36 4.06
CA HIS A 262 21.37 12.61 3.01
C HIS A 262 22.90 12.80 3.00
N ARG A 263 23.41 14.04 3.13
CA ARG A 263 24.86 14.30 3.24
C ARG A 263 25.49 13.56 4.40
N TRP A 264 24.86 13.64 5.57
CA TRP A 264 25.36 12.98 6.78
C TRP A 264 25.36 11.46 6.64
N THR A 265 24.27 10.86 6.17
CA THR A 265 24.14 9.40 6.03
C THR A 265 25.00 8.82 4.90
N ARG A 266 25.29 9.61 3.84
CA ARG A 266 26.21 9.21 2.79
C ARG A 266 27.63 9.05 3.33
N GLN A 267 28.09 9.94 4.19
CA GLN A 267 29.40 9.82 4.84
C GLN A 267 29.51 8.53 5.66
N LEU A 268 28.41 8.05 6.21
CA LEU A 268 28.33 6.81 6.98
C LEU A 268 27.95 5.57 6.13
N GLY A 269 27.67 5.73 4.85
CA GLY A 269 27.23 4.66 3.96
C GLY A 269 25.87 4.03 4.33
N LEU A 270 25.02 4.73 5.07
CA LEU A 270 23.79 4.15 5.65
C LEU A 270 22.62 4.03 4.65
N LEU A 271 22.48 4.97 3.71
CA LEU A 271 21.38 4.95 2.74
C LEU A 271 21.69 4.06 1.52
N GLU A 272 22.95 3.89 1.19
CA GLU A 272 23.40 3.10 0.03
C GLU A 272 23.45 1.59 0.33
N ARG A 273 23.49 1.23 1.60
CA ARG A 273 23.48 -0.18 2.00
C ARG A 273 22.07 -0.74 1.81
N VAL A 274 21.95 -1.76 0.99
CA VAL A 274 20.82 -2.68 1.08
C VAL A 274 20.82 -3.20 2.52
N ARG A 275 19.76 -2.96 3.28
CA ARG A 275 19.68 -3.45 4.67
C ARG A 275 19.97 -4.94 4.64
N GLN A 276 20.93 -5.38 5.47
CA GLN A 276 21.24 -6.80 5.57
C GLN A 276 19.97 -7.57 5.95
N PRO A 277 19.73 -8.75 5.33
CA PRO A 277 18.57 -9.55 5.67
C PRO A 277 18.61 -9.89 7.16
N LEU A 278 17.52 -9.57 7.85
CA LEU A 278 17.37 -9.91 9.27
C LEU A 278 17.33 -11.42 9.44
N ARG A 279 18.02 -11.93 10.45
CA ARG A 279 17.93 -13.35 10.81
C ARG A 279 16.57 -13.62 11.46
N TRP A 280 15.73 -14.37 10.78
CA TRP A 280 14.36 -14.65 11.21
C TRP A 280 14.29 -15.35 12.58
N GLU A 281 15.24 -16.23 12.84
CA GLU A 281 15.36 -17.02 14.08
C GLU A 281 15.56 -16.15 15.33
N ALA A 282 16.13 -14.96 15.14
CA ALA A 282 16.31 -14.00 16.23
C ALA A 282 14.99 -13.29 16.62
N TRP A 283 13.97 -13.34 15.75
CA TRP A 283 12.74 -12.55 15.89
C TRP A 283 11.52 -13.37 16.35
N GLY A 284 11.58 -14.67 16.29
CA GLY A 284 10.50 -15.57 16.72
C GLY A 284 10.85 -17.02 16.48
N ASP A 285 9.96 -17.90 16.91
CA ASP A 285 10.07 -19.32 16.62
C ASP A 285 9.94 -19.56 15.11
N CYS A 286 10.74 -20.45 14.54
CA CYS A 286 10.67 -20.80 13.13
C CYS A 286 10.04 -22.17 12.97
N LEU A 287 9.02 -22.28 12.13
CA LEU A 287 8.52 -23.57 11.70
C LEU A 287 9.60 -24.24 10.83
N LYS A 288 9.94 -25.49 11.18
CA LYS A 288 11.09 -26.20 10.58
C LYS A 288 10.84 -26.62 9.14
N ALA A 289 9.59 -26.96 8.81
CA ALA A 289 9.21 -27.35 7.46
C ALA A 289 8.51 -26.19 6.75
N PRO A 290 8.78 -25.99 5.45
CA PRO A 290 8.00 -25.08 4.65
C PRO A 290 6.54 -25.53 4.55
N ILE A 291 5.63 -24.57 4.48
CA ILE A 291 4.18 -24.76 4.47
C ILE A 291 3.65 -24.62 3.04
N SER A 292 2.81 -25.57 2.62
CA SER A 292 2.25 -25.62 1.26
C SER A 292 0.74 -25.28 1.23
N SER A 293 0.07 -25.35 2.38
CA SER A 293 -1.39 -25.11 2.46
C SER A 293 -1.80 -24.45 3.76
N VAL A 294 -3.01 -23.89 3.77
CA VAL A 294 -3.66 -23.36 4.98
C VAL A 294 -3.81 -24.44 6.04
N ALA A 295 -4.19 -25.66 5.66
CA ALA A 295 -4.40 -26.76 6.59
C ALA A 295 -3.10 -27.14 7.32
N GLU A 296 -1.97 -27.18 6.61
CA GLU A 296 -0.66 -27.40 7.23
C GLU A 296 -0.29 -26.27 8.21
N LEU A 297 -0.59 -25.00 7.84
CA LEU A 297 -0.35 -23.87 8.71
C LEU A 297 -1.21 -23.95 9.97
N ASP A 298 -2.51 -24.23 9.84
CA ASP A 298 -3.45 -24.33 10.95
C ASP A 298 -3.05 -25.46 11.90
N ALA A 299 -2.61 -26.61 11.37
CA ALA A 299 -2.07 -27.71 12.17
C ALA A 299 -0.81 -27.29 12.95
N ALA A 300 0.09 -26.55 12.32
CA ALA A 300 1.31 -26.04 12.96
C ALA A 300 1.05 -24.96 14.01
N LEU A 301 -0.06 -24.22 13.90
CA LEU A 301 -0.48 -23.21 14.87
C LEU A 301 -1.12 -23.80 16.13
N ASP A 302 -1.53 -25.07 16.12
CA ASP A 302 -2.08 -25.80 17.27
C ASP A 302 -3.18 -25.00 18.02
N GLY A 303 -4.20 -24.57 17.29
CA GLY A 303 -5.31 -23.78 17.83
C GLY A 303 -5.01 -22.31 18.07
N ALA A 304 -3.77 -21.83 17.93
CA ALA A 304 -3.48 -20.41 17.96
C ALA A 304 -4.07 -19.69 16.74
N ARG A 305 -4.40 -18.42 16.91
CA ARG A 305 -5.05 -17.60 15.90
C ARG A 305 -4.17 -16.46 15.45
N ILE A 306 -4.24 -16.13 14.16
CA ILE A 306 -3.44 -15.07 13.55
C ILE A 306 -4.02 -13.71 13.98
N VAL A 307 -3.19 -12.89 14.61
CA VAL A 307 -3.49 -11.50 14.97
C VAL A 307 -2.94 -10.55 13.92
N ALA A 308 -1.74 -10.84 13.41
CA ALA A 308 -1.10 -10.04 12.39
C ALA A 308 -0.09 -10.89 11.59
N TRP A 309 0.18 -10.47 10.35
CA TRP A 309 1.22 -11.07 9.53
C TRP A 309 2.05 -10.01 8.81
N SER A 310 3.28 -10.35 8.43
CA SER A 310 4.22 -9.45 7.77
C SER A 310 5.22 -10.23 6.91
N PRO A 311 5.65 -9.70 5.77
CA PRO A 311 6.80 -10.22 5.02
C PRO A 311 8.14 -9.79 5.66
N SER A 312 8.13 -9.20 6.84
CA SER A 312 9.30 -8.74 7.58
C SER A 312 9.32 -9.33 8.99
N PRO A 313 10.48 -9.83 9.49
CA PRO A 313 10.60 -10.32 10.85
C PRO A 313 10.35 -9.23 11.90
N MET A 314 10.50 -7.96 11.53
CA MET A 314 10.18 -6.82 12.39
C MET A 314 8.69 -6.52 12.49
N MET A 315 7.81 -7.28 11.79
CA MET A 315 6.38 -6.98 11.71
C MET A 315 6.09 -5.55 11.22
N MET A 316 6.86 -5.09 10.24
CA MET A 316 6.74 -3.76 9.64
C MET A 316 7.18 -3.80 8.16
N PRO A 317 6.28 -3.59 7.17
CA PRO A 317 4.83 -3.35 7.30
C PRO A 317 4.06 -4.56 7.81
N THR A 318 2.81 -4.38 8.23
CA THR A 318 2.00 -5.45 8.83
C THR A 318 0.55 -5.33 8.38
N ALA A 319 -0.05 -6.46 7.99
CA ALA A 319 -1.50 -6.60 7.96
C ALA A 319 -1.95 -7.19 9.30
N PHE A 320 -3.02 -6.65 9.90
CA PHE A 320 -3.45 -7.05 11.23
C PHE A 320 -4.98 -7.12 11.36
N ARG A 321 -5.44 -8.00 12.23
CA ARG A 321 -6.84 -8.18 12.57
C ARG A 321 -7.41 -6.96 13.29
N PRO A 322 -8.63 -6.48 12.94
CA PRO A 322 -9.34 -5.51 13.78
C PRO A 322 -9.54 -6.03 15.21
N LEU A 323 -9.46 -5.16 16.22
CA LEU A 323 -9.65 -5.57 17.64
C LEU A 323 -11.02 -6.21 17.91
N SER A 324 -12.06 -5.76 17.18
CA SER A 324 -13.42 -6.27 17.31
C SER A 324 -13.67 -7.62 16.61
N ALA A 325 -12.72 -8.09 15.80
CA ALA A 325 -12.89 -9.33 15.05
C ALA A 325 -12.53 -10.55 15.91
N SER A 326 -13.31 -11.63 15.76
CA SER A 326 -12.98 -12.94 16.30
C SER A 326 -11.64 -13.43 15.73
N ALA A 327 -11.03 -14.36 16.43
CA ALA A 327 -9.77 -14.98 16.02
C ALA A 327 -9.86 -15.61 14.62
N VAL A 328 -8.84 -15.42 13.77
CA VAL A 328 -8.87 -15.79 12.36
C VAL A 328 -7.70 -16.70 11.97
N SER A 329 -7.98 -17.65 11.09
CA SER A 329 -7.02 -18.33 10.23
C SER A 329 -7.05 -17.71 8.84
N PHE A 330 -6.04 -17.93 8.02
CA PHE A 330 -6.15 -17.61 6.60
C PHE A 330 -7.23 -18.46 5.94
N SER A 331 -7.97 -17.87 5.00
CA SER A 331 -8.79 -18.65 4.09
C SER A 331 -7.94 -19.16 2.92
N PRO A 332 -8.46 -20.11 2.12
CA PRO A 332 -7.81 -20.48 0.86
C PRO A 332 -7.58 -19.28 -0.08
N ALA A 333 -8.49 -18.32 -0.10
CA ALA A 333 -8.33 -17.10 -0.89
C ALA A 333 -7.19 -16.22 -0.36
N ASP A 334 -7.05 -16.02 0.96
CA ASP A 334 -5.94 -15.28 1.54
C ASP A 334 -4.60 -15.95 1.27
N TRP A 335 -4.59 -17.28 1.31
CA TRP A 335 -3.39 -18.04 1.01
C TRP A 335 -2.88 -17.80 -0.40
N GLN A 336 -3.79 -17.63 -1.36
CA GLN A 336 -3.42 -17.31 -2.75
C GLN A 336 -2.81 -15.90 -2.90
N LEU A 337 -3.10 -14.97 -1.99
CA LEU A 337 -2.51 -13.63 -2.01
C LEU A 337 -1.07 -13.60 -1.48
N LEU A 338 -0.66 -14.61 -0.69
CA LEU A 338 0.72 -14.70 -0.22
C LEU A 338 1.60 -15.24 -1.34
N GLU A 339 2.60 -14.49 -1.76
CA GLU A 339 3.62 -14.99 -2.70
C GLU A 339 4.55 -16.00 -1.99
N PRO A 340 5.22 -16.92 -2.72
CA PRO A 340 6.24 -17.78 -2.12
C PRO A 340 7.32 -16.96 -1.41
N GLY A 341 7.66 -17.34 -0.17
CA GLY A 341 8.62 -16.59 0.63
C GLY A 341 8.42 -16.76 2.14
N ARG A 342 9.19 -16.02 2.92
CA ARG A 342 9.10 -16.04 4.38
C ARG A 342 8.17 -14.98 4.93
N TYR A 343 7.40 -15.38 5.94
CA TYR A 343 6.46 -14.50 6.63
C TYR A 343 6.59 -14.65 8.15
N MET A 344 6.37 -13.56 8.87
CA MET A 344 6.24 -13.53 10.31
C MET A 344 4.78 -13.39 10.68
N LEU A 345 4.33 -14.19 11.63
CA LEU A 345 3.00 -14.13 12.24
C LEU A 345 3.12 -13.66 13.69
N ALA A 346 2.23 -12.77 14.11
CA ALA A 346 1.88 -12.62 15.51
C ALA A 346 0.62 -13.45 15.76
N VAL A 347 0.69 -14.41 16.66
CA VAL A 347 -0.43 -15.31 16.98
C VAL A 347 -0.78 -15.24 18.45
N GLU A 348 -2.05 -15.48 18.74
CA GLU A 348 -2.61 -15.54 20.09
C GLU A 348 -3.33 -16.88 20.29
N HIS A 349 -3.02 -17.57 21.38
CA HIS A 349 -3.74 -18.78 21.72
C HIS A 349 -4.97 -18.43 22.58
N PRO A 350 -6.18 -18.97 22.28
CA PRO A 350 -7.40 -18.65 23.04
C PRO A 350 -7.30 -18.91 24.55
N ALA A 351 -6.51 -19.89 24.97
CA ALA A 351 -6.25 -20.18 26.38
C ALA A 351 -5.34 -19.15 27.09
N LEU A 352 -4.68 -18.25 26.33
CA LEU A 352 -3.75 -17.25 26.87
C LEU A 352 -4.03 -15.88 26.21
N PRO A 353 -5.21 -15.29 26.43
CA PRO A 353 -5.59 -14.04 25.79
C PRO A 353 -4.63 -12.89 26.15
N GLY A 354 -4.31 -12.06 25.15
CA GLY A 354 -3.36 -10.95 25.30
C GLY A 354 -1.89 -11.34 25.22
N LYS A 355 -1.54 -12.64 25.19
CA LYS A 355 -0.16 -13.11 25.07
C LYS A 355 0.18 -13.46 23.61
N LEU A 356 0.88 -12.57 22.95
CA LEU A 356 1.33 -12.78 21.58
C LEU A 356 2.59 -13.64 21.52
N ARG A 357 2.59 -14.65 20.63
CA ARG A 357 3.78 -15.37 20.17
C ARG A 357 4.10 -14.93 18.74
N TYR A 358 5.38 -14.95 18.40
CA TYR A 358 5.85 -14.64 17.06
C TYR A 358 6.40 -15.91 16.42
N LEU A 359 5.83 -16.25 15.24
CA LEU A 359 6.19 -17.45 14.49
C LEU A 359 6.56 -17.05 13.06
N SER A 360 7.64 -17.59 12.53
CA SER A 360 7.94 -17.44 11.10
C SER A 360 7.73 -18.77 10.37
N PHE A 361 7.23 -18.66 9.16
CA PHE A 361 7.09 -19.79 8.24
C PHE A 361 7.55 -19.41 6.84
N GLU A 362 7.94 -20.41 6.07
CA GLU A 362 8.23 -20.29 4.65
C GLU A 362 7.09 -20.88 3.84
N ARG A 363 6.43 -20.04 3.00
CA ARG A 363 5.46 -20.50 2.04
C ARG A 363 6.16 -21.01 0.80
N ARG A 364 5.91 -22.27 0.41
CA ARG A 364 6.35 -22.84 -0.88
C ARG A 364 5.47 -22.36 -2.02
N ALA A 365 6.04 -22.31 -3.23
CA ALA A 365 5.24 -22.31 -4.43
C ALA A 365 4.41 -23.61 -4.44
N GLY A 366 3.09 -23.49 -4.55
CA GLY A 366 2.24 -24.67 -4.74
C GLY A 366 2.64 -25.36 -6.05
N SER A 367 2.72 -26.67 -6.04
CA SER A 367 2.57 -27.46 -7.25
C SER A 367 1.16 -27.20 -7.75
N GLY A 368 1.02 -26.36 -8.81
CA GLY A 368 -0.23 -26.03 -9.48
C GLY A 368 -0.97 -27.25 -10.01
#